data_a09942302265f39a670fd2ab2a3ccbf0
#
_entry.id   a09942302265f39a670fd2ab2a3ccbf0
#
_cell.length_a   1.000
_cell.length_b   1.000
_cell.length_c   1.000
_cell.angle_alpha   90.00
_cell.angle_beta   90.00
_cell.angle_gamma   90.00
#
_symmetry.space_group_name_H-M   'P 1'
#
loop_
_entity.id
_entity.type
_entity.pdbx_description
1 polymer ?
#
loop_
_entity_poly.entity_id
_entity_poly.type
_entity_poly.pdbx_seq_one_letter_code
_entity_poly.pdbx_strand_id
1 'polypeptide(L)'
;MIALAENKLADLSMDFAVNVLKLTDGIKGHYSLVNQLERSATSIGANIREAKYAHSRPDFISKLQIALKECYETEYWLELMQKAEILSVEMSKDTLHDCGVIRRMLIASVKTAKENLA
;
A
#
# COMPACT_ATOMS: atom_id res chain seq x y z
N MET A 1 -0.93 -4.37 22.19
CA MET A 1 -2.17 -3.74 21.71
C MET A 1 -1.88 -2.86 20.50
N ILE A 2 -2.72 -2.94 19.49
CA ILE A 2 -2.57 -2.13 18.28
C ILE A 2 -3.20 -0.77 18.52
N ALA A 3 -2.46 0.29 18.17
CA ALA A 3 -3.00 1.64 18.23
C ALA A 3 -4.14 1.82 17.23
N LEU A 4 -5.06 2.75 17.50
CA LEU A 4 -6.19 3.03 16.62
C LEU A 4 -5.75 3.35 15.18
N ALA A 5 -4.62 4.07 15.02
CA ALA A 5 -4.08 4.39 13.71
C ALA A 5 -3.67 3.15 12.92
N GLU A 6 -3.09 2.13 13.60
CA GLU A 6 -2.70 0.88 12.94
C GLU A 6 -3.92 0.05 12.53
N ASN A 7 -4.99 0.06 13.33
CA ASN A 7 -6.25 -0.60 12.95
C ASN A 7 -6.86 0.06 11.72
N LYS A 8 -6.87 1.39 11.69
CA LYS A 8 -7.36 2.14 10.54
C LYS A 8 -6.52 1.86 9.29
N LEU A 9 -5.20 1.81 9.47
CA LEU A 9 -4.27 1.51 8.38
C LEU A 9 -4.49 0.11 7.82
N ALA A 10 -4.75 -0.87 8.69
CA ALA A 10 -5.06 -2.24 8.27
C ALA A 10 -6.33 -2.27 7.42
N ASP A 11 -7.38 -1.59 7.85
CA ASP A 11 -8.65 -1.54 7.11
C ASP A 11 -8.49 -0.82 5.77
N LEU A 12 -7.82 0.33 5.76
CA LEU A 12 -7.61 1.10 4.53
C LEU A 12 -6.78 0.31 3.51
N SER A 13 -5.75 -0.39 3.97
CA SER A 13 -4.88 -1.16 3.07
C SER A 13 -5.59 -2.38 2.50
N MET A 14 -6.48 -3.01 3.26
CA MET A 14 -7.31 -4.10 2.76
C MET A 14 -8.27 -3.59 1.68
N ASP A 15 -9.00 -2.52 1.97
CA ASP A 15 -9.94 -1.91 1.02
C ASP A 15 -9.22 -1.46 -0.24
N PHE A 16 -8.03 -0.89 -0.08
CA PHE A 16 -7.20 -0.45 -1.19
C PHE A 16 -6.83 -1.63 -2.10
N ALA A 17 -6.40 -2.75 -1.51
CA ALA A 17 -6.05 -3.95 -2.27
C ALA A 17 -7.24 -4.47 -3.07
N VAL A 18 -8.41 -4.52 -2.43
CA VAL A 18 -9.66 -4.93 -3.12
C VAL A 18 -9.95 -4.00 -4.30
N ASN A 19 -9.82 -2.70 -4.09
CA ASN A 19 -10.09 -1.71 -5.14
C ASN A 19 -9.12 -1.83 -6.31
N VAL A 20 -7.83 -2.13 -6.03
CA VAL A 20 -6.85 -2.37 -7.09
C VAL A 20 -7.24 -3.61 -7.91
N LEU A 21 -7.63 -4.69 -7.24
CA LEU A 21 -8.05 -5.91 -7.94
C LEU A 21 -9.27 -5.65 -8.84
N LYS A 22 -10.22 -4.85 -8.37
CA LYS A 22 -11.38 -4.46 -9.18
C LYS A 22 -10.96 -3.57 -10.36
N LEU A 23 -10.02 -2.66 -10.13
CA LEU A 23 -9.53 -1.77 -11.16
C LEU A 23 -8.83 -2.54 -12.29
N THR A 24 -8.00 -3.52 -11.94
CA THR A 24 -7.23 -4.30 -12.90
C THR A 24 -8.06 -5.35 -13.63
N ASP A 25 -9.19 -5.75 -13.06
CA ASP A 25 -10.05 -6.79 -13.63
C ASP A 25 -10.53 -6.46 -15.04
N GLY A 26 -10.69 -5.18 -15.36
CA GLY A 26 -11.11 -4.73 -16.69
C GLY A 26 -9.98 -4.56 -17.70
N ILE A 27 -8.72 -4.74 -17.30
CA ILE A 27 -7.59 -4.51 -18.19
C ILE A 27 -7.31 -5.79 -19.00
N LYS A 28 -7.25 -5.63 -20.32
CA LYS A 28 -6.90 -6.73 -21.23
C LYS A 28 -5.47 -6.53 -21.72
N GLY A 29 -4.65 -7.57 -21.61
CA GLY A 29 -3.24 -7.49 -21.98
C GLY A 29 -2.43 -6.86 -20.86
N HIS A 30 -1.17 -6.52 -21.14
CA HIS A 30 -0.24 -5.92 -20.18
C HIS A 30 -0.10 -6.74 -18.88
N TYR A 31 -0.15 -8.07 -19.01
CA TYR A 31 -0.20 -8.97 -17.86
C TYR A 31 0.98 -8.78 -16.90
N SER A 32 2.18 -8.51 -17.41
CA SER A 32 3.33 -8.31 -16.55
C SER A 32 3.22 -7.05 -15.71
N LEU A 33 2.66 -5.97 -16.25
CA LEU A 33 2.44 -4.71 -15.52
C LEU A 33 1.31 -4.87 -14.51
N VAL A 34 0.22 -5.51 -14.91
CA VAL A 34 -0.91 -5.79 -14.03
C VAL A 34 -0.44 -6.63 -12.84
N ASN A 35 0.37 -7.66 -13.10
CA ASN A 35 0.92 -8.51 -12.04
C ASN A 35 1.79 -7.72 -11.06
N GLN A 36 2.62 -6.80 -11.56
CA GLN A 36 3.46 -5.96 -10.69
C GLN A 36 2.61 -5.03 -9.83
N LEU A 37 1.59 -4.44 -10.40
CA LEU A 37 0.68 -3.57 -9.65
C LEU A 37 -0.05 -4.37 -8.56
N GLU A 38 -0.63 -5.52 -8.91
CA GLU A 38 -1.36 -6.35 -7.96
C GLU A 38 -0.44 -6.86 -6.85
N ARG A 39 0.77 -7.29 -7.20
CA ARG A 39 1.74 -7.77 -6.22
C ARG A 39 2.10 -6.69 -5.21
N SER A 40 2.47 -5.50 -5.68
CA SER A 40 2.85 -4.43 -4.77
C SER A 40 1.67 -3.93 -3.95
N ALA A 41 0.51 -3.76 -4.57
CA ALA A 41 -0.68 -3.26 -3.88
C ALA A 41 -1.16 -4.19 -2.78
N THR A 42 -1.14 -5.51 -3.00
CA THR A 42 -1.55 -6.48 -1.99
C THR A 42 -0.48 -6.66 -0.91
N SER A 43 0.78 -6.42 -1.24
CA SER A 43 1.89 -6.52 -0.28
C SER A 43 1.85 -5.43 0.78
N ILE A 44 1.24 -4.28 0.49
CA ILE A 44 1.09 -3.21 1.49
C ILE A 44 0.33 -3.74 2.71
N GLY A 45 -0.88 -4.22 2.51
CA GLY A 45 -1.71 -4.72 3.59
C GLY A 45 -1.16 -5.97 4.24
N ALA A 46 -0.53 -6.85 3.45
CA ALA A 46 0.08 -8.06 3.98
C ALA A 46 1.18 -7.72 4.99
N ASN A 47 2.04 -6.74 4.70
CA ASN A 47 3.10 -6.33 5.61
C ASN A 47 2.57 -5.57 6.82
N ILE A 48 1.52 -4.79 6.65
CA ILE A 48 0.84 -4.13 7.78
C ILE A 48 0.29 -5.19 8.74
N ARG A 49 -0.31 -6.25 8.20
CA ARG A 49 -0.80 -7.36 9.03
C ARG A 49 0.34 -8.07 9.75
N GLU A 50 1.44 -8.33 9.06
CA GLU A 50 2.60 -8.98 9.68
C GLU A 50 3.19 -8.11 10.79
N ALA A 51 3.18 -6.77 10.63
CA ALA A 51 3.62 -5.85 11.67
C ALA A 51 2.83 -6.03 12.96
N LYS A 52 1.54 -6.30 12.85
CA LYS A 52 0.65 -6.55 14.01
C LYS A 52 1.15 -7.71 14.87
N TYR A 53 1.80 -8.69 14.25
CA TYR A 53 2.28 -9.91 14.92
C TYR A 53 3.81 -9.93 15.07
N ALA A 54 4.44 -8.76 14.96
CA ALA A 54 5.89 -8.65 15.06
C ALA A 54 6.42 -9.10 16.42
N HIS A 55 7.60 -9.71 16.42
CA HIS A 55 8.25 -10.24 17.62
C HIS A 55 8.89 -9.16 18.50
N SER A 56 9.18 -8.00 17.91
CA SER A 56 9.90 -6.93 18.59
C SER A 56 9.57 -5.59 17.94
N ARG A 57 9.96 -4.50 18.60
CA ARG A 57 9.77 -3.16 18.01
C ARG A 57 10.58 -3.00 16.72
N PRO A 58 11.84 -3.42 16.63
CA PRO A 58 12.57 -3.36 15.36
C PRO A 58 11.90 -4.15 14.24
N ASP A 59 11.34 -5.33 14.53
CA ASP A 59 10.61 -6.12 13.55
C ASP A 59 9.34 -5.41 13.09
N PHE A 60 8.61 -4.82 14.02
CA PHE A 60 7.43 -4.00 13.74
C PHE A 60 7.77 -2.86 12.76
N ILE A 61 8.82 -2.11 13.06
CA ILE A 61 9.29 -1.01 12.20
C ILE A 61 9.69 -1.54 10.83
N SER A 62 10.42 -2.65 10.79
CA SER A 62 10.86 -3.27 9.53
C SER A 62 9.67 -3.61 8.63
N LYS A 63 8.62 -4.21 9.20
CA LYS A 63 7.42 -4.57 8.42
C LYS A 63 6.70 -3.34 7.88
N LEU A 64 6.58 -2.28 8.68
CA LEU A 64 5.97 -1.04 8.22
C LEU A 64 6.81 -0.37 7.13
N GLN A 65 8.13 -0.44 7.22
CA GLN A 65 9.03 0.11 6.19
C GLN A 65 8.90 -0.65 4.88
N ILE A 66 8.73 -1.98 4.93
CA ILE A 66 8.47 -2.78 3.74
C ILE A 66 7.12 -2.37 3.12
N ALA A 67 6.08 -2.20 3.94
CA ALA A 67 4.78 -1.75 3.46
C ALA A 67 4.91 -0.38 2.78
N LEU A 68 5.68 0.54 3.34
CA LEU A 68 5.90 1.86 2.77
C LEU A 68 6.62 1.77 1.41
N LYS A 69 7.63 0.93 1.32
CA LYS A 69 8.34 0.69 0.06
C LYS A 69 7.39 0.16 -1.01
N GLU A 70 6.54 -0.79 -0.66
CA GLU A 70 5.54 -1.34 -1.57
C GLU A 70 4.52 -0.28 -2.00
N CYS A 71 4.21 0.65 -1.10
CA CYS A 71 3.31 1.77 -1.40
C CYS A 71 3.90 2.68 -2.47
N TYR A 72 5.19 3.03 -2.36
CA TYR A 72 5.89 3.81 -3.38
C TYR A 72 5.91 3.08 -4.72
N GLU A 73 6.15 1.77 -4.71
CA GLU A 73 6.14 0.97 -5.94
C GLU A 73 4.74 0.97 -6.58
N THR A 74 3.70 0.84 -5.77
CA THR A 74 2.31 0.85 -6.25
C THR A 74 1.96 2.19 -6.91
N GLU A 75 2.38 3.30 -6.30
CA GLU A 75 2.20 4.63 -6.90
C GLU A 75 2.88 4.72 -8.26
N TYR A 76 4.09 4.18 -8.36
CA TYR A 76 4.82 4.15 -9.62
C TYR A 76 4.05 3.42 -10.72
N TRP A 77 3.55 2.22 -10.42
CA TRP A 77 2.80 1.45 -11.41
C TRP A 77 1.51 2.14 -11.83
N LEU A 78 0.78 2.73 -10.87
CA LEU A 78 -0.45 3.47 -11.17
C LEU A 78 -0.16 4.68 -12.07
N GLU A 79 0.87 5.45 -11.75
CA GLU A 79 1.25 6.61 -12.56
C GLU A 79 1.71 6.20 -13.96
N LEU A 80 2.52 5.15 -14.05
CA LEU A 80 2.99 4.61 -15.32
C LEU A 80 1.81 4.20 -16.20
N MET A 81 0.86 3.48 -15.63
CA MET A 81 -0.29 2.98 -16.38
C MET A 81 -1.23 4.10 -16.80
N GLN A 82 -1.33 5.19 -16.01
CA GLN A 82 -2.06 6.38 -16.43
C GLN A 82 -1.37 7.06 -17.62
N LYS A 83 -0.05 7.26 -17.52
CA LYS A 83 0.71 7.93 -18.59
C LYS A 83 0.74 7.12 -19.89
N ALA A 84 0.75 5.80 -19.76
CA ALA A 84 0.70 4.90 -20.92
C ALA A 84 -0.73 4.69 -21.45
N GLU A 85 -1.72 5.33 -20.82
CA GLU A 85 -3.13 5.24 -21.21
C GLU A 85 -3.70 3.82 -21.12
N ILE A 86 -3.10 3.00 -20.26
CA ILE A 86 -3.64 1.67 -19.91
C ILE A 86 -4.81 1.83 -18.94
N LEU A 87 -4.65 2.77 -17.99
CA LEU A 87 -5.72 3.18 -17.07
C LEU A 87 -6.09 4.62 -17.37
N SER A 88 -7.39 4.92 -17.44
CA SER A 88 -7.82 6.30 -17.55
C SER A 88 -7.60 7.01 -16.21
N VAL A 89 -7.35 8.31 -16.25
CA VAL A 89 -7.24 9.12 -15.03
C VAL A 89 -8.55 9.04 -14.24
N GLU A 90 -9.67 9.08 -14.95
CA GLU A 90 -11.01 9.03 -14.33
C GLU A 90 -11.20 7.78 -13.47
N MET A 91 -10.77 6.60 -13.98
CA MET A 91 -10.93 5.34 -13.27
C MET A 91 -9.94 5.14 -12.14
N SER A 92 -8.76 5.74 -12.23
CA SER A 92 -7.64 5.45 -11.33
C SER A 92 -7.30 6.57 -10.36
N LYS A 93 -7.88 7.76 -10.50
CA LYS A 93 -7.52 8.90 -9.66
C LYS A 93 -7.79 8.66 -8.17
N ASP A 94 -8.89 8.01 -7.83
CA ASP A 94 -9.24 7.74 -6.43
C ASP A 94 -8.30 6.70 -5.83
N THR A 95 -7.96 5.69 -6.61
CA THR A 95 -7.01 4.65 -6.19
C THR A 95 -5.64 5.27 -5.92
N LEU A 96 -5.18 6.13 -6.81
CA LEU A 96 -3.89 6.82 -6.62
C LEU A 96 -3.93 7.73 -5.39
N HIS A 97 -5.03 8.44 -5.19
CA HIS A 97 -5.24 9.28 -4.00
C HIS A 97 -5.16 8.44 -2.72
N ASP A 98 -5.85 7.31 -2.68
CA ASP A 98 -5.88 6.44 -1.51
C ASP A 98 -4.51 5.85 -1.20
N CYS A 99 -3.74 5.53 -2.23
CA CYS A 99 -2.35 5.09 -2.06
C CYS A 99 -1.53 6.17 -1.34
N GLY A 100 -1.71 7.43 -1.72
CA GLY A 100 -1.05 8.55 -1.07
C GLY A 100 -1.46 8.72 0.40
N VAL A 101 -2.72 8.49 0.72
CA VAL A 101 -3.21 8.54 2.11
C VAL A 101 -2.50 7.46 2.94
N ILE A 102 -2.46 6.24 2.44
CA ILE A 102 -1.81 5.12 3.13
C ILE A 102 -0.31 5.42 3.30
N ARG A 103 0.33 5.93 2.28
CA ARG A 103 1.75 6.31 2.34
C ARG A 103 2.03 7.30 3.46
N ARG A 104 1.23 8.36 3.55
CA ARG A 104 1.39 9.36 4.60
C ARG A 104 1.18 8.77 5.99
N MET A 105 0.20 7.89 6.15
CA MET A 105 -0.05 7.21 7.43
C MET A 105 1.11 6.30 7.82
N LEU A 106 1.68 5.57 6.84
CA LEU A 106 2.83 4.71 7.08
C LEU A 106 4.06 5.52 7.50
N ILE A 107 4.32 6.64 6.84
CA ILE A 107 5.42 7.53 7.19
C ILE A 107 5.28 7.99 8.65
N ALA A 108 4.08 8.41 9.04
CA ALA A 108 3.80 8.86 10.41
C ALA A 108 3.98 7.73 11.42
N SER A 109 3.48 6.53 11.09
CA SER A 109 3.56 5.37 11.97
C SER A 109 5.01 4.91 12.18
N VAL A 110 5.82 4.89 11.12
CA VAL A 110 7.24 4.54 11.21
C VAL A 110 7.98 5.56 12.08
N LYS A 111 7.71 6.84 11.87
CA LYS A 111 8.34 7.90 12.65
C LYS A 111 8.03 7.74 14.15
N THR A 112 6.76 7.56 14.49
CA THR A 112 6.32 7.38 15.86
C THR A 112 6.96 6.14 16.48
N ALA A 113 6.99 5.03 15.76
CA ALA A 113 7.58 3.79 16.25
C ALA A 113 9.10 3.92 16.53
N LYS A 114 9.80 4.65 15.66
CA LYS A 114 11.25 4.91 15.86
C LYS A 114 11.51 5.80 17.06
N GLU A 115 10.67 6.81 17.27
CA GLU A 115 10.79 7.70 18.44
C GLU A 115 10.61 6.92 19.74
N ASN A 116 9.66 5.97 19.74
CA ASN A 116 9.38 5.16 20.93
C ASN A 116 10.45 4.08 21.19
N LEU A 117 11.35 3.87 20.23
CA LEU A 117 12.45 2.90 20.39
C LEU A 117 13.56 3.44 21.28
N ALA A 118 13.76 4.75 21.27
CA ALA A 118 14.76 5.41 22.12
C ALA A 118 14.28 5.49 23.59
#